data_48d2fc8badef188a3d5b7c62a61e6129
#
_entry.id   48d2fc8badef188a3d5b7c62a61e6129
#
_cell.length_a   1.000
_cell.length_b   1.000
_cell.length_c   1.000
_cell.angle_alpha   90.00
_cell.angle_beta   90.00
_cell.angle_gamma   90.00
#
_symmetry.space_group_name_H-M   'P 1'
#
loop_
_entity.id
_entity.type
_entity.pdbx_description
1 polymer ?
#
loop_
_entity_poly.entity_id
_entity_poly.type
_entity_poly.pdbx_seq_one_letter_code
_entity_poly.pdbx_strand_id
1 'polypeptide(L)'
;MARQRKNEPERKPRTQSRQNPGRGRRMESEYGRGPGHRMVDRRAPEVRKRVLTLSNLLTAFIGFLFVLSLSVTLVLNLRSIYYFDIKYQQLEQKTGLSEEAIRENYDTLIDYNLITKHVKKLEFPDFPMSEHGEIHFAEVQRIFTVVQCLCLISGVILLVLLVKKLRWRDYGSLKLMSIFTFVIPIALGVMACFNWDGFFGKFHALLFKNNYWIFDPATDPVINILPEEFFFHCAIVIVLFLLVGCILTGALYRLVTRKYRRQQMY
;
A
#
# COMPACT_ATOMS: atom_id res chain seq x y z
N MET A 1 -11.75 -2.68 82.87
CA MET A 1 -12.69 -1.61 83.25
C MET A 1 -13.75 -1.55 82.16
N ALA A 2 -14.91 -2.08 82.45
CA ALA A 2 -16.12 -1.52 82.88
C ALA A 2 -16.83 -0.76 81.78
N ARG A 3 -17.92 -1.11 81.35
CA ARG A 3 -19.29 -1.49 81.66
C ARG A 3 -20.20 -0.81 80.65
N GLN A 4 -21.04 -1.53 80.07
CA GLN A 4 -22.46 -1.81 80.25
C GLN A 4 -23.39 -0.89 79.45
N ARG A 5 -24.23 -1.49 78.70
CA ARG A 5 -25.63 -1.99 78.75
C ARG A 5 -26.59 -1.06 78.07
N LYS A 6 -27.37 -1.66 77.20
CA LYS A 6 -28.82 -1.99 77.26
C LYS A 6 -29.70 -0.86 76.74
N ASN A 7 -30.68 -1.00 75.88
CA ASN A 7 -31.87 -1.89 75.92
C ASN A 7 -32.65 -1.82 74.58
N GLU A 8 -33.11 -2.93 74.12
CA GLU A 8 -34.40 -3.14 73.44
C GLU A 8 -35.56 -3.00 74.42
N PRO A 9 -36.89 -3.05 74.10
CA PRO A 9 -37.62 -3.46 72.85
C PRO A 9 -38.93 -2.64 72.62
N GLU A 10 -39.72 -3.00 71.60
CA GLU A 10 -41.17 -3.36 71.60
C GLU A 10 -41.88 -3.07 70.29
N ARG A 11 -42.30 -4.08 69.62
CA ARG A 11 -43.58 -4.71 69.26
C ARG A 11 -44.77 -3.79 68.91
N LYS A 12 -45.19 -4.04 67.66
CA LYS A 12 -46.47 -4.28 66.99
C LYS A 12 -47.77 -3.75 67.68
N PRO A 13 -48.90 -3.50 66.92
CA PRO A 13 -49.62 -4.58 66.21
C PRO A 13 -50.36 -4.21 64.88
N ARG A 14 -50.78 -5.29 64.22
CA ARG A 14 -51.76 -5.48 63.16
C ARG A 14 -53.07 -4.72 63.36
N THR A 15 -53.69 -4.33 62.19
CA THR A 15 -55.15 -4.54 62.06
C THR A 15 -55.50 -4.80 60.57
N GLN A 16 -56.43 -5.74 60.44
CA GLN A 16 -57.00 -6.29 59.23
C GLN A 16 -58.18 -5.49 58.70
N SER A 17 -58.48 -5.75 57.43
CA SER A 17 -59.78 -6.00 56.82
C SER A 17 -60.59 -4.85 56.26
N ARG A 18 -61.00 -4.91 55.03
CA ARG A 18 -62.28 -5.45 54.52
C ARG A 18 -62.51 -5.17 53.05
N GLN A 19 -62.68 -6.19 52.31
CA GLN A 19 -63.67 -6.51 51.29
C GLN A 19 -64.51 -5.37 50.65
N ASN A 20 -64.43 -5.13 49.33
CA ASN A 20 -65.28 -5.43 48.18
C ASN A 20 -66.79 -5.00 48.24
N PRO A 21 -67.54 -4.94 47.15
CA PRO A 21 -67.34 -4.88 45.70
C PRO A 21 -68.17 -3.79 45.00
N GLY A 22 -67.81 -3.45 43.76
CA GLY A 22 -68.68 -2.59 42.95
C GLY A 22 -68.44 -2.83 41.45
N ARG A 23 -69.37 -3.53 40.84
CA ARG A 23 -69.56 -3.71 39.41
C ARG A 23 -69.62 -2.36 38.68
N GLY A 24 -68.83 -2.20 37.67
CA GLY A 24 -69.01 -1.16 36.66
C GLY A 24 -68.56 -1.67 35.28
N ARG A 25 -69.52 -2.20 34.54
CA ARG A 25 -69.35 -2.42 33.07
C ARG A 25 -68.99 -1.09 32.44
N ARG A 26 -67.91 -1.02 31.67
CA ARG A 26 -67.71 -0.01 30.65
C ARG A 26 -67.15 -0.62 29.41
N MET A 27 -67.95 -0.44 28.42
CA MET A 27 -67.86 -0.68 26.97
C MET A 27 -66.38 -0.78 26.43
N GLU A 28 -66.19 -1.85 25.71
CA GLU A 28 -65.12 -1.97 24.72
C GLU A 28 -65.32 -0.88 23.67
N SER A 29 -64.35 0.03 23.61
CA SER A 29 -64.13 0.80 22.40
C SER A 29 -63.05 0.09 21.62
N GLU A 30 -63.47 -0.61 20.60
CA GLU A 30 -62.69 -1.16 19.50
C GLU A 30 -62.09 0.04 18.74
N TYR A 31 -60.84 0.49 19.17
CA TYR A 31 -60.08 1.43 18.37
C TYR A 31 -58.96 0.71 17.68
N GLY A 32 -59.08 0.74 16.35
CA GLY A 32 -58.30 0.04 15.35
C GLY A 32 -56.79 0.02 15.65
N ARG A 33 -56.26 -1.20 15.56
CA ARG A 33 -54.83 -1.40 15.34
C ARG A 33 -54.44 -0.81 13.99
N GLY A 34 -53.96 0.40 13.97
CA GLY A 34 -53.27 0.96 12.82
C GLY A 34 -52.10 0.06 12.42
N PRO A 35 -51.77 0.00 11.13
CA PRO A 35 -50.69 -0.83 10.64
C PRO A 35 -49.41 -0.41 11.37
N GLY A 36 -48.83 -1.35 12.12
CA GLY A 36 -47.60 -1.14 12.85
C GLY A 36 -46.52 -0.58 11.92
N HIS A 37 -46.19 0.68 12.12
CA HIS A 37 -44.96 1.22 11.59
C HIS A 37 -43.84 0.33 12.14
N ARG A 38 -43.41 -0.65 11.32
CA ARG A 38 -42.09 -1.24 11.48
C ARG A 38 -41.13 -0.08 11.42
N MET A 39 -40.71 0.42 12.59
CA MET A 39 -39.51 1.24 12.64
C MET A 39 -38.40 0.37 12.06
N VAL A 40 -38.11 0.63 10.80
CA VAL A 40 -36.90 0.09 10.18
C VAL A 40 -35.77 0.66 11.02
N ASP A 41 -35.18 -0.20 11.84
CA ASP A 41 -34.01 0.14 12.65
C ASP A 41 -32.89 0.58 11.67
N ARG A 42 -32.88 1.88 11.35
CA ARG A 42 -31.84 2.52 10.55
C ARG A 42 -30.57 2.71 11.38
N ARG A 43 -30.18 1.68 12.17
CA ARG A 43 -28.85 1.69 12.75
C ARG A 43 -27.87 1.70 11.60
N ALA A 44 -27.15 2.80 11.49
CA ALA A 44 -26.05 2.89 10.53
C ALA A 44 -25.14 1.68 10.74
N PRO A 45 -24.74 0.94 9.67
CA PRO A 45 -23.95 -0.24 9.82
C PRO A 45 -22.69 0.06 10.63
N GLU A 46 -22.48 -0.68 11.73
CA GLU A 46 -21.29 -0.51 12.57
C GLU A 46 -20.02 -0.64 11.71
N VAL A 47 -19.03 0.24 11.97
CA VAL A 47 -17.69 0.06 11.37
C VAL A 47 -17.17 -1.30 11.75
N ARG A 48 -16.90 -2.13 10.76
CA ARG A 48 -16.37 -3.48 10.99
C ARG A 48 -15.07 -3.38 11.77
N LYS A 49 -15.13 -3.71 13.06
CA LYS A 49 -14.00 -3.54 14.01
C LYS A 49 -12.81 -4.47 13.73
N ARG A 50 -13.00 -5.54 12.91
CA ARG A 50 -11.93 -6.51 12.61
C ARG A 50 -11.09 -6.01 11.43
N VAL A 51 -9.94 -5.44 11.74
CA VAL A 51 -8.95 -5.04 10.72
C VAL A 51 -8.36 -6.27 10.03
N LEU A 52 -8.03 -7.30 10.81
CA LEU A 52 -7.45 -8.55 10.32
C LEU A 52 -8.54 -9.51 9.84
N THR A 53 -8.94 -9.38 8.59
CA THR A 53 -9.76 -10.34 7.85
C THR A 53 -9.01 -10.74 6.58
N LEU A 54 -9.20 -11.96 6.10
CA LEU A 54 -8.57 -12.42 4.85
C LEU A 54 -8.84 -11.45 3.69
N SER A 55 -10.08 -10.94 3.59
CA SER A 55 -10.45 -9.95 2.57
C SER A 55 -9.67 -8.63 2.71
N ASN A 56 -9.43 -8.14 3.94
CA ASN A 56 -8.64 -6.92 4.16
C ASN A 56 -7.17 -7.17 3.88
N LEU A 57 -6.65 -8.33 4.25
CA LEU A 57 -5.26 -8.72 3.99
C LEU A 57 -4.99 -8.81 2.48
N LEU A 58 -5.85 -9.52 1.73
CA LEU A 58 -5.72 -9.63 0.26
C LEU A 58 -5.84 -8.27 -0.42
N THR A 59 -6.81 -7.43 -0.02
CA THR A 59 -6.96 -6.08 -0.57
C THR A 59 -5.72 -5.23 -0.28
N ALA A 60 -5.17 -5.32 0.93
CA ALA A 60 -3.96 -4.59 1.32
C ALA A 60 -2.73 -5.07 0.56
N PHE A 61 -2.61 -6.37 0.32
CA PHE A 61 -1.53 -6.94 -0.48
C PHE A 61 -1.60 -6.48 -1.94
N ILE A 62 -2.79 -6.51 -2.56
CA ILE A 62 -2.99 -5.97 -3.92
C ILE A 62 -2.64 -4.48 -3.95
N GLY A 63 -3.04 -3.72 -2.93
CA GLY A 63 -2.69 -2.32 -2.81
C GLY A 63 -1.20 -2.06 -2.64
N PHE A 64 -0.50 -2.91 -1.87
CA PHE A 64 0.95 -2.86 -1.77
C PHE A 64 1.62 -3.16 -3.12
N LEU A 65 1.19 -4.20 -3.83
CA LEU A 65 1.70 -4.53 -5.17
C LEU A 65 1.49 -3.37 -6.15
N PHE A 66 0.33 -2.71 -6.09
CA PHE A 66 0.06 -1.53 -6.91
C PHE A 66 1.03 -0.40 -6.59
N VAL A 67 1.19 -0.01 -5.31
CA VAL A 67 2.08 1.10 -4.94
C VAL A 67 3.53 0.78 -5.27
N LEU A 68 3.97 -0.47 -5.06
CA LEU A 68 5.32 -0.92 -5.41
C LEU A 68 5.57 -0.84 -6.93
N SER A 69 4.70 -1.47 -7.73
CA SER A 69 4.86 -1.47 -9.18
C SER A 69 4.71 -0.07 -9.79
N LEU A 70 3.84 0.76 -9.23
CA LEU A 70 3.71 2.17 -9.60
C LEU A 70 5.00 2.93 -9.29
N SER A 71 5.60 2.74 -8.11
CA SER A 71 6.85 3.40 -7.71
C SER A 71 8.00 3.05 -8.67
N VAL A 72 8.14 1.75 -9.01
CA VAL A 72 9.15 1.30 -9.98
C VAL A 72 8.87 1.89 -11.37
N THR A 73 7.62 1.87 -11.82
CA THR A 73 7.23 2.43 -13.13
C THR A 73 7.49 3.94 -13.19
N LEU A 74 7.23 4.68 -12.11
CA LEU A 74 7.52 6.11 -12.04
C LEU A 74 9.03 6.38 -12.11
N VAL A 75 9.83 5.62 -11.36
CA VAL A 75 11.30 5.78 -11.38
C VAL A 75 11.86 5.44 -12.76
N LEU A 76 11.38 4.39 -13.42
CA LEU A 76 11.77 4.04 -14.79
C LEU A 76 11.52 5.21 -15.77
N ASN A 77 10.43 5.97 -15.59
CA ASN A 77 10.10 7.13 -16.44
C ASN A 77 10.82 8.42 -16.02
N LEU A 78 11.39 8.47 -14.81
CA LEU A 78 11.97 9.68 -14.24
C LEU A 78 13.46 9.82 -14.61
N ARG A 79 13.73 10.12 -15.89
CA ARG A 79 15.09 10.24 -16.46
C ARG A 79 15.96 11.29 -15.76
N SER A 80 15.33 12.27 -15.12
CA SER A 80 16.03 13.31 -14.37
C SER A 80 16.91 12.77 -13.24
N ILE A 81 16.63 11.58 -12.69
CA ILE A 81 17.52 10.93 -11.71
C ILE A 81 18.87 10.64 -12.37
N TYR A 82 18.83 9.99 -13.54
CA TYR A 82 20.04 9.67 -14.26
C TYR A 82 20.78 10.92 -14.77
N TYR A 83 20.05 11.91 -15.28
CA TYR A 83 20.67 13.18 -15.74
C TYR A 83 21.36 13.94 -14.61
N PHE A 84 20.85 13.84 -13.38
CA PHE A 84 21.55 14.30 -12.20
C PHE A 84 22.83 13.48 -11.94
N ASP A 85 22.74 12.15 -12.05
CA ASP A 85 23.85 11.23 -11.81
C ASP A 85 24.99 11.39 -12.82
N ILE A 86 24.72 11.75 -14.07
CA ILE A 86 25.77 12.05 -15.06
C ILE A 86 26.76 13.06 -14.48
N LYS A 87 26.25 14.15 -13.92
CA LYS A 87 27.06 15.22 -13.32
C LYS A 87 27.62 14.84 -11.95
N TYR A 88 26.78 14.27 -11.10
CA TYR A 88 27.18 13.87 -9.75
C TYR A 88 28.34 12.88 -9.75
N GLN A 89 28.32 11.92 -10.65
CA GLN A 89 29.33 10.87 -10.77
C GLN A 89 30.43 11.21 -11.80
N GLN A 90 30.35 12.37 -12.43
CA GLN A 90 31.34 12.84 -13.43
C GLN A 90 31.52 11.83 -14.59
N LEU A 91 30.41 11.31 -15.13
CA LEU A 91 30.44 10.25 -16.15
C LEU A 91 31.14 10.71 -17.43
N GLU A 92 31.03 11.99 -17.83
CA GLU A 92 31.74 12.55 -19.00
C GLU A 92 33.25 12.40 -18.85
N GLN A 93 33.79 12.70 -17.66
CA GLN A 93 35.22 12.57 -17.39
C GLN A 93 35.70 11.12 -17.33
N LYS A 94 34.86 10.24 -16.81
CA LYS A 94 35.18 8.79 -16.68
C LYS A 94 35.15 8.08 -18.02
N THR A 95 34.24 8.47 -18.90
CA THR A 95 33.98 7.76 -20.18
C THR A 95 34.57 8.46 -21.39
N GLY A 96 34.84 9.75 -21.29
CA GLY A 96 35.26 10.59 -22.42
C GLY A 96 34.13 10.93 -23.40
N LEU A 97 32.87 10.57 -23.09
CA LEU A 97 31.70 10.88 -23.89
C LEU A 97 31.09 12.22 -23.47
N SER A 98 30.42 12.90 -24.40
CA SER A 98 29.63 14.09 -24.05
C SER A 98 28.38 13.73 -23.24
N GLU A 99 27.83 14.68 -22.46
CA GLU A 99 26.59 14.51 -21.72
C GLU A 99 25.45 14.09 -22.67
N GLU A 100 25.39 14.66 -23.88
CA GLU A 100 24.37 14.36 -24.87
C GLU A 100 24.45 12.88 -25.32
N ALA A 101 25.63 12.38 -25.63
CA ALA A 101 25.83 10.98 -26.04
C ALA A 101 25.45 10.02 -24.89
N ILE A 102 25.87 10.33 -23.66
CA ILE A 102 25.49 9.52 -22.46
C ILE A 102 23.97 9.50 -22.29
N ARG A 103 23.29 10.64 -22.42
CA ARG A 103 21.83 10.73 -22.33
C ARG A 103 21.13 9.94 -23.43
N GLU A 104 21.59 10.04 -24.67
CA GLU A 104 20.98 9.36 -25.81
C GLU A 104 21.04 7.85 -25.66
N ASN A 105 22.17 7.30 -25.22
CA ASN A 105 22.30 5.87 -24.93
C ASN A 105 21.40 5.42 -23.78
N TYR A 106 21.36 6.19 -22.69
CA TYR A 106 20.46 5.91 -21.57
C TYR A 106 18.98 6.01 -21.98
N ASP A 107 18.60 7.03 -22.72
CA ASP A 107 17.23 7.22 -23.20
C ASP A 107 16.77 6.10 -24.10
N THR A 108 17.67 5.60 -24.97
CA THR A 108 17.44 4.42 -25.80
C THR A 108 17.16 3.18 -24.95
N LEU A 109 17.93 2.96 -23.88
CA LEU A 109 17.70 1.86 -22.93
C LEU A 109 16.36 2.00 -22.21
N ILE A 110 16.00 3.21 -21.77
CA ILE A 110 14.71 3.43 -21.11
C ILE A 110 13.56 3.23 -22.07
N ASP A 111 13.63 3.77 -23.29
CA ASP A 111 12.59 3.57 -24.31
C ASP A 111 12.40 2.09 -24.66
N TYR A 112 13.48 1.30 -24.69
CA TYR A 112 13.39 -0.15 -24.85
C TYR A 112 12.61 -0.84 -23.73
N ASN A 113 12.72 -0.36 -22.49
CA ASN A 113 12.06 -0.94 -21.33
C ASN A 113 10.61 -0.45 -21.11
N LEU A 114 10.15 0.57 -21.86
CA LEU A 114 8.80 1.11 -21.73
C LEU A 114 7.81 0.42 -22.66
N ILE A 115 6.74 -0.17 -22.11
CA ILE A 115 5.68 -0.84 -22.92
C ILE A 115 5.00 0.12 -23.89
N THR A 116 5.02 1.42 -23.62
CA THR A 116 4.40 2.46 -24.46
C THR A 116 5.22 2.78 -25.70
N LYS A 117 6.49 2.44 -25.72
CA LYS A 117 7.40 2.74 -26.83
C LYS A 117 7.48 1.63 -27.88
N HIS A 118 7.07 0.41 -27.52
CA HIS A 118 7.03 -0.75 -28.42
C HIS A 118 8.35 -1.07 -29.14
N VAL A 119 9.50 -0.76 -28.53
CA VAL A 119 10.82 -1.05 -29.08
C VAL A 119 11.09 -2.54 -28.98
N LYS A 120 11.37 -3.20 -30.10
CA LYS A 120 11.55 -4.67 -30.16
C LYS A 120 12.98 -5.10 -29.95
N LYS A 121 13.95 -4.28 -30.36
CA LYS A 121 15.38 -4.56 -30.25
C LYS A 121 16.09 -3.37 -29.65
N LEU A 122 17.01 -3.63 -28.72
CA LEU A 122 17.88 -2.62 -28.15
C LEU A 122 19.11 -2.47 -29.06
N GLU A 123 19.35 -1.26 -29.54
CA GLU A 123 20.56 -0.91 -30.31
C GLU A 123 21.05 0.43 -29.73
N PHE A 124 22.20 0.41 -29.07
CA PHE A 124 22.81 1.63 -28.55
C PHE A 124 23.41 2.45 -29.68
N PRO A 125 23.27 3.80 -29.67
CA PRO A 125 23.88 4.66 -30.68
C PRO A 125 25.42 4.54 -30.74
N ASP A 126 26.07 4.47 -29.55
CA ASP A 126 27.52 4.60 -29.44
C ASP A 126 28.21 3.32 -28.95
N PHE A 127 27.46 2.29 -28.51
CA PHE A 127 28.05 1.11 -27.89
C PHE A 127 27.76 -0.17 -28.64
N PRO A 128 28.78 -1.04 -28.89
CA PRO A 128 28.55 -2.42 -29.18
C PRO A 128 27.90 -3.13 -28.01
N MET A 129 27.30 -4.28 -28.26
CA MET A 129 26.68 -5.11 -27.24
C MET A 129 26.99 -6.58 -27.55
N SER A 130 27.43 -7.33 -26.56
CA SER A 130 27.66 -8.77 -26.67
C SER A 130 26.34 -9.56 -26.72
N GLU A 131 26.39 -10.82 -27.11
CA GLU A 131 25.24 -11.73 -27.06
C GLU A 131 24.72 -11.87 -25.62
N HIS A 132 25.61 -11.93 -24.63
CA HIS A 132 25.22 -11.96 -23.21
C HIS A 132 24.50 -10.67 -22.78
N GLY A 133 25.00 -9.52 -23.24
CA GLY A 133 24.36 -8.22 -23.00
C GLY A 133 22.96 -8.15 -23.62
N GLU A 134 22.81 -8.60 -24.89
CA GLU A 134 21.49 -8.64 -25.53
C GLU A 134 20.50 -9.52 -24.77
N ILE A 135 20.91 -10.70 -24.34
CA ILE A 135 20.07 -11.60 -23.52
C ILE A 135 19.70 -10.94 -22.22
N HIS A 136 20.67 -10.35 -21.50
CA HIS A 136 20.39 -9.69 -20.20
C HIS A 136 19.39 -8.55 -20.35
N PHE A 137 19.60 -7.63 -21.29
CA PHE A 137 18.66 -6.52 -21.49
C PHE A 137 17.28 -6.99 -21.96
N ALA A 138 17.19 -8.09 -22.71
CA ALA A 138 15.90 -8.70 -23.06
C ALA A 138 15.18 -9.29 -21.81
N GLU A 139 15.93 -9.89 -20.89
CA GLU A 139 15.38 -10.35 -19.61
C GLU A 139 14.92 -9.17 -18.74
N VAL A 140 15.70 -8.09 -18.66
CA VAL A 140 15.35 -6.84 -17.98
C VAL A 140 14.06 -6.23 -18.56
N GLN A 141 13.93 -6.14 -19.88
CA GLN A 141 12.72 -5.66 -20.54
C GLN A 141 11.49 -6.48 -20.15
N ARG A 142 11.61 -7.82 -20.09
CA ARG A 142 10.50 -8.69 -19.65
C ARG A 142 10.08 -8.37 -18.21
N ILE A 143 11.05 -8.17 -17.31
CA ILE A 143 10.78 -7.81 -15.91
C ILE A 143 10.03 -6.47 -15.84
N PHE A 144 10.53 -5.42 -16.52
CA PHE A 144 9.84 -4.12 -16.52
C PHE A 144 8.46 -4.19 -17.18
N THR A 145 8.29 -5.00 -18.24
CA THR A 145 6.98 -5.26 -18.84
C THR A 145 6.02 -5.86 -17.82
N VAL A 146 6.45 -6.90 -17.08
CA VAL A 146 5.64 -7.53 -16.04
C VAL A 146 5.29 -6.52 -14.94
N VAL A 147 6.24 -5.69 -14.51
CA VAL A 147 6.01 -4.67 -13.48
C VAL A 147 4.98 -3.63 -13.94
N GLN A 148 5.09 -3.14 -15.18
CA GLN A 148 4.14 -2.16 -15.75
C GLN A 148 2.74 -2.78 -15.92
N CYS A 149 2.64 -4.01 -16.40
CA CYS A 149 1.37 -4.75 -16.48
C CYS A 149 0.78 -5.00 -15.08
N LEU A 150 1.62 -5.38 -14.11
CA LEU A 150 1.19 -5.56 -12.72
C LEU A 150 0.63 -4.25 -12.13
N CYS A 151 1.26 -3.11 -12.43
CA CYS A 151 0.78 -1.80 -12.02
C CYS A 151 -0.65 -1.54 -12.54
N LEU A 152 -0.88 -1.74 -13.84
CA LEU A 152 -2.19 -1.52 -14.45
C LEU A 152 -3.25 -2.47 -13.89
N ILE A 153 -2.96 -3.77 -13.84
CA ILE A 153 -3.90 -4.80 -13.39
C ILE A 153 -4.23 -4.62 -11.91
N SER A 154 -3.21 -4.47 -11.06
CA SER A 154 -3.42 -4.29 -9.61
C SER A 154 -4.12 -2.98 -9.31
N GLY A 155 -3.87 -1.92 -10.08
CA GLY A 155 -4.54 -0.63 -9.96
C GLY A 155 -6.04 -0.73 -10.24
N VAL A 156 -6.44 -1.39 -11.33
CA VAL A 156 -7.86 -1.63 -11.66
C VAL A 156 -8.54 -2.47 -10.58
N ILE A 157 -7.91 -3.59 -10.17
CA ILE A 157 -8.46 -4.46 -9.13
C ILE A 157 -8.60 -3.70 -7.80
N LEU A 158 -7.56 -2.96 -7.41
CA LEU A 158 -7.57 -2.15 -6.19
C LEU A 158 -8.69 -1.12 -6.20
N LEU A 159 -8.89 -0.40 -7.31
CA LEU A 159 -9.97 0.58 -7.46
C LEU A 159 -11.33 -0.05 -7.19
N VAL A 160 -11.62 -1.19 -7.82
CA VAL A 160 -12.88 -1.93 -7.63
C VAL A 160 -13.05 -2.39 -6.18
N LEU A 161 -11.97 -2.94 -5.57
CA LEU A 161 -12.01 -3.40 -4.19
C LEU A 161 -12.19 -2.25 -3.21
N LEU A 162 -11.50 -1.13 -3.40
CA LEU A 162 -11.63 0.05 -2.52
C LEU A 162 -13.02 0.67 -2.62
N VAL A 163 -13.60 0.81 -3.82
CA VAL A 163 -14.99 1.30 -3.98
C VAL A 163 -15.96 0.42 -3.21
N LYS A 164 -15.86 -0.92 -3.34
CA LYS A 164 -16.67 -1.87 -2.57
C LYS A 164 -16.44 -1.70 -1.05
N LYS A 165 -15.18 -1.67 -0.60
CA LYS A 165 -14.81 -1.53 0.81
C LYS A 165 -15.31 -0.23 1.43
N LEU A 166 -15.16 0.90 0.72
CA LEU A 166 -15.67 2.20 1.16
C LEU A 166 -17.19 2.22 1.26
N ARG A 167 -17.89 1.61 0.29
CA ARG A 167 -19.35 1.47 0.32
C ARG A 167 -19.83 0.64 1.50
N TRP A 168 -19.11 -0.44 1.86
CA TRP A 168 -19.41 -1.30 3.01
C TRP A 168 -18.84 -0.78 4.33
N ARG A 169 -18.19 0.40 4.33
CA ARG A 169 -17.55 1.02 5.50
C ARG A 169 -16.52 0.11 6.18
N ASP A 170 -15.84 -0.72 5.40
CA ASP A 170 -14.75 -1.59 5.84
C ASP A 170 -13.40 -0.96 5.47
N TYR A 171 -12.81 -0.22 6.40
CA TYR A 171 -11.58 0.54 6.17
C TYR A 171 -10.31 -0.19 6.62
N GLY A 172 -10.43 -1.45 7.09
CA GLY A 172 -9.31 -2.22 7.63
C GLY A 172 -8.18 -2.44 6.62
N SER A 173 -8.51 -2.62 5.34
CA SER A 173 -7.54 -2.78 4.26
C SER A 173 -6.64 -1.56 4.07
N LEU A 174 -7.14 -0.33 4.22
CA LEU A 174 -6.32 0.89 4.12
C LEU A 174 -5.25 0.97 5.21
N LYS A 175 -5.59 0.54 6.44
CA LYS A 175 -4.61 0.47 7.54
C LYS A 175 -3.52 -0.55 7.25
N LEU A 176 -3.91 -1.75 6.81
CA LEU A 176 -2.95 -2.81 6.49
C LEU A 176 -2.06 -2.44 5.30
N MET A 177 -2.63 -1.81 4.27
CA MET A 177 -1.90 -1.30 3.12
C MET A 177 -0.83 -0.28 3.55
N SER A 178 -1.17 0.68 4.42
CA SER A 178 -0.22 1.63 4.98
C SER A 178 0.91 0.92 5.74
N ILE A 179 0.61 -0.15 6.49
CA ILE A 179 1.63 -0.94 7.20
C ILE A 179 2.56 -1.66 6.20
N PHE A 180 2.01 -2.32 5.17
CA PHE A 180 2.84 -3.05 4.20
C PHE A 180 3.74 -2.12 3.39
N THR A 181 3.22 -0.97 2.94
CA THR A 181 3.99 0.03 2.20
C THR A 181 5.04 0.75 3.05
N PHE A 182 5.01 0.60 4.38
CA PHE A 182 6.03 1.09 5.29
C PHE A 182 7.04 0.01 5.67
N VAL A 183 6.57 -1.11 6.22
CA VAL A 183 7.44 -2.11 6.87
C VAL A 183 8.35 -2.81 5.85
N ILE A 184 7.79 -3.24 4.71
CA ILE A 184 8.55 -4.02 3.72
C ILE A 184 9.68 -3.21 3.11
N PRO A 185 9.44 -1.99 2.55
CA PRO A 185 10.53 -1.23 1.94
C PRO A 185 11.55 -0.71 2.95
N ILE A 186 11.16 -0.39 4.19
CA ILE A 186 12.12 0.00 5.21
C ILE A 186 13.05 -1.17 5.56
N ALA A 187 12.53 -2.39 5.72
CA ALA A 187 13.36 -3.55 6.00
C ALA A 187 14.36 -3.82 4.86
N LEU A 188 13.91 -3.77 3.60
CA LEU A 188 14.78 -3.94 2.43
C LEU A 188 15.78 -2.78 2.27
N GLY A 189 15.33 -1.55 2.48
CA GLY A 189 16.18 -0.35 2.40
C GLY A 189 17.29 -0.36 3.44
N VAL A 190 17.00 -0.77 4.69
CA VAL A 190 18.01 -0.94 5.73
C VAL A 190 19.04 -1.98 5.31
N MET A 191 18.60 -3.14 4.78
CA MET A 191 19.52 -4.18 4.30
C MET A 191 20.43 -3.66 3.16
N ALA A 192 19.86 -2.91 2.22
CA ALA A 192 20.58 -2.29 1.10
C ALA A 192 21.61 -1.25 1.58
N CYS A 193 21.28 -0.42 2.57
CA CYS A 193 22.17 0.60 3.11
C CYS A 193 23.39 0.02 3.86
N PHE A 194 23.27 -1.17 4.46
CA PHE A 194 24.40 -1.80 5.15
C PHE A 194 25.43 -2.41 4.21
N ASN A 195 25.02 -2.94 3.06
CA ASN A 195 25.89 -3.57 2.08
C ASN A 195 25.22 -3.54 0.71
N TRP A 196 25.41 -2.44 -0.03
CA TRP A 196 24.81 -2.25 -1.33
C TRP A 196 25.29 -3.27 -2.35
N ASP A 197 26.59 -3.48 -2.51
CA ASP A 197 27.16 -4.40 -3.50
C ASP A 197 26.64 -5.84 -3.28
N GLY A 198 26.65 -6.29 -2.02
CA GLY A 198 26.09 -7.59 -1.67
C GLY A 198 24.58 -7.69 -1.87
N PHE A 199 23.84 -6.59 -1.68
CA PHE A 199 22.42 -6.53 -1.96
C PHE A 199 22.15 -6.54 -3.47
N PHE A 200 22.90 -5.75 -4.24
CA PHE A 200 22.79 -5.65 -5.70
C PHE A 200 23.06 -7.00 -6.36
N GLY A 201 24.16 -7.69 -5.97
CA GLY A 201 24.46 -9.02 -6.48
C GLY A 201 23.40 -10.07 -6.15
N LYS A 202 22.89 -10.09 -4.89
CA LYS A 202 21.80 -11.00 -4.48
C LYS A 202 20.49 -10.71 -5.21
N PHE A 203 20.19 -9.43 -5.46
CA PHE A 203 19.02 -9.01 -6.23
C PHE A 203 19.10 -9.56 -7.67
N HIS A 204 20.24 -9.43 -8.32
CA HIS A 204 20.44 -10.01 -9.65
C HIS A 204 20.34 -11.53 -9.63
N ALA A 205 20.99 -12.21 -8.70
CA ALA A 205 20.91 -13.67 -8.57
C ALA A 205 19.49 -14.19 -8.29
N LEU A 206 18.62 -13.37 -7.69
CA LEU A 206 17.21 -13.70 -7.48
C LEU A 206 16.38 -13.58 -8.77
N LEU A 207 16.68 -12.59 -9.60
CA LEU A 207 15.90 -12.30 -10.81
C LEU A 207 16.39 -13.06 -12.04
N PHE A 208 17.70 -13.32 -12.14
CA PHE A 208 18.33 -13.95 -13.29
C PHE A 208 18.93 -15.31 -12.94
N LYS A 209 18.81 -16.27 -13.84
CA LYS A 209 19.35 -17.62 -13.65
C LYS A 209 20.77 -17.79 -14.21
N ASN A 210 21.33 -16.71 -14.74
CA ASN A 210 22.64 -16.64 -15.39
C ASN A 210 23.44 -15.47 -14.80
N ASN A 211 24.70 -15.33 -15.26
CA ASN A 211 25.60 -14.25 -14.83
C ASN A 211 25.80 -13.20 -15.96
N TYR A 212 24.90 -13.09 -16.93
CA TYR A 212 25.01 -12.18 -18.07
C TYR A 212 24.86 -10.69 -17.70
N TRP A 213 24.43 -10.41 -16.48
CA TRP A 213 24.40 -9.07 -15.89
C TRP A 213 25.78 -8.56 -15.42
N ILE A 214 26.81 -9.46 -15.37
CA ILE A 214 28.19 -9.10 -15.06
C ILE A 214 28.87 -8.75 -16.39
N PHE A 215 28.78 -7.47 -16.75
CA PHE A 215 29.31 -7.00 -18.01
C PHE A 215 30.84 -6.87 -18.01
N ASP A 216 31.46 -7.20 -19.14
CA ASP A 216 32.84 -6.84 -19.45
C ASP A 216 32.85 -5.51 -20.20
N PRO A 217 33.48 -4.45 -19.69
CA PRO A 217 33.57 -3.15 -20.36
C PRO A 217 34.19 -3.19 -21.78
N ALA A 218 34.94 -4.23 -22.09
CA ALA A 218 35.54 -4.40 -23.41
C ALA A 218 34.53 -4.84 -24.48
N THR A 219 33.51 -5.62 -24.10
CA THR A 219 32.46 -6.13 -25.02
C THR A 219 31.15 -5.39 -24.86
N ASP A 220 30.88 -4.87 -23.66
CA ASP A 220 29.65 -4.16 -23.31
C ASP A 220 29.96 -2.81 -22.62
N PRO A 221 30.50 -1.83 -23.34
CA PRO A 221 30.95 -0.55 -22.77
C PRO A 221 29.84 0.26 -22.11
N VAL A 222 28.56 -0.05 -22.36
CA VAL A 222 27.40 0.58 -21.72
C VAL A 222 27.46 0.52 -20.20
N ILE A 223 28.19 -0.46 -19.62
CA ILE A 223 28.35 -0.55 -18.15
C ILE A 223 29.10 0.66 -17.57
N ASN A 224 29.96 1.33 -18.36
CA ASN A 224 30.69 2.51 -17.91
C ASN A 224 29.77 3.72 -17.70
N ILE A 225 28.60 3.74 -18.34
CA ILE A 225 27.57 4.76 -18.13
C ILE A 225 26.44 4.33 -17.20
N LEU A 226 26.44 3.08 -16.73
CA LEU A 226 25.42 2.52 -15.82
C LEU A 226 26.05 2.09 -14.48
N PRO A 227 26.63 3.00 -13.69
CA PRO A 227 27.28 2.64 -12.44
C PRO A 227 26.29 2.16 -11.39
N GLU A 228 26.75 1.31 -10.45
CA GLU A 228 25.91 0.74 -9.40
C GLU A 228 25.27 1.81 -8.50
N GLU A 229 25.92 2.92 -8.26
CA GLU A 229 25.43 4.05 -7.48
C GLU A 229 24.14 4.65 -8.05
N PHE A 230 24.01 4.66 -9.40
CA PHE A 230 22.77 5.10 -10.04
C PHE A 230 21.57 4.21 -9.63
N PHE A 231 21.77 2.89 -9.60
CA PHE A 231 20.71 1.97 -9.17
C PHE A 231 20.39 2.12 -7.68
N PHE A 232 21.39 2.48 -6.87
CA PHE A 232 21.17 2.83 -5.46
C PHE A 232 20.29 4.07 -5.32
N HIS A 233 20.53 5.12 -6.10
CA HIS A 233 19.68 6.30 -6.12
C HIS A 233 18.26 5.99 -6.59
N CYS A 234 18.10 5.15 -7.60
CA CYS A 234 16.79 4.64 -8.02
C CYS A 234 16.08 3.91 -6.88
N ALA A 235 16.78 3.05 -6.14
CA ALA A 235 16.21 2.32 -4.99
C ALA A 235 15.74 3.28 -3.88
N ILE A 236 16.52 4.34 -3.58
CA ILE A 236 16.13 5.40 -2.63
C ILE A 236 14.83 6.05 -3.09
N VAL A 237 14.73 6.47 -4.36
CA VAL A 237 13.53 7.14 -4.88
C VAL A 237 12.31 6.22 -4.86
N ILE A 238 12.48 4.91 -5.14
CA ILE A 238 11.40 3.92 -5.00
C ILE A 238 10.91 3.87 -3.54
N VAL A 239 11.81 3.81 -2.57
CA VAL A 239 11.45 3.82 -1.14
C VAL A 239 10.71 5.10 -0.77
N LEU A 240 11.15 6.27 -1.26
CA LEU A 240 10.46 7.53 -1.03
C LEU A 240 9.02 7.52 -1.59
N PHE A 241 8.80 7.01 -2.80
CA PHE A 241 7.43 6.87 -3.35
C PHE A 241 6.57 5.90 -2.54
N LEU A 242 7.15 4.82 -2.03
CA LEU A 242 6.45 3.89 -1.13
C LEU A 242 6.07 4.55 0.19
N LEU A 243 6.93 5.39 0.76
CA LEU A 243 6.61 6.19 1.95
C LEU A 243 5.49 7.21 1.68
N VAL A 244 5.49 7.86 0.52
CA VAL A 244 4.37 8.72 0.10
C VAL A 244 3.08 7.90 0.01
N GLY A 245 3.10 6.72 -0.59
CA GLY A 245 1.97 5.79 -0.63
C GLY A 245 1.47 5.40 0.76
N CYS A 246 2.40 5.13 1.70
CA CYS A 246 2.08 4.88 3.11
C CYS A 246 1.35 6.06 3.75
N ILE A 247 1.88 7.29 3.57
CA ILE A 247 1.28 8.51 4.12
C ILE A 247 -0.12 8.73 3.55
N LEU A 248 -0.30 8.61 2.24
CA LEU A 248 -1.58 8.81 1.57
C LEU A 248 -2.64 7.80 2.03
N THR A 249 -2.27 6.51 2.09
CA THR A 249 -3.21 5.46 2.54
C THR A 249 -3.54 5.57 4.03
N GLY A 250 -2.57 5.92 4.87
CA GLY A 250 -2.76 6.19 6.29
C GLY A 250 -3.61 7.43 6.55
N ALA A 251 -3.39 8.51 5.79
CA ALA A 251 -4.21 9.72 5.85
C ALA A 251 -5.66 9.43 5.43
N LEU A 252 -5.85 8.71 4.31
CA LEU A 252 -7.18 8.32 3.85
C LEU A 252 -7.91 7.48 4.90
N TYR A 253 -7.23 6.48 5.49
CA TYR A 253 -7.79 5.70 6.60
C TYR A 253 -8.26 6.59 7.76
N ARG A 254 -7.43 7.54 8.18
CA ARG A 254 -7.78 8.47 9.28
C ARG A 254 -8.97 9.38 8.93
N LEU A 255 -9.01 9.90 7.71
CA LEU A 255 -10.08 10.79 7.24
C LEU A 255 -11.43 10.07 7.21
N VAL A 256 -11.49 8.88 6.57
CA VAL A 256 -12.75 8.14 6.44
C VAL A 256 -13.25 7.63 7.80
N THR A 257 -12.35 7.21 8.70
CA THR A 257 -12.73 6.76 10.05
C THR A 257 -13.19 7.90 10.95
N ARG A 258 -12.56 9.10 10.86
CA ARG A 258 -12.97 10.29 11.61
C ARG A 258 -14.34 10.80 11.14
N LYS A 259 -14.55 10.90 9.81
CA LYS A 259 -15.84 11.31 9.25
C LYS A 259 -16.96 10.41 9.73
N TYR A 260 -16.74 9.11 9.74
CA TYR A 260 -17.72 8.13 10.19
C TYR A 260 -18.04 8.27 11.69
N ARG A 261 -17.03 8.41 12.57
CA ARG A 261 -17.24 8.59 14.01
C ARG A 261 -18.08 9.83 14.33
N ARG A 262 -17.85 10.94 13.60
CA ARG A 262 -18.66 12.16 13.76
C ARG A 262 -20.13 11.95 13.41
N GLN A 263 -20.44 11.16 12.38
CA GLN A 263 -21.82 10.86 11.97
C GLN A 263 -22.58 9.96 12.95
N GLN A 264 -21.89 9.31 13.89
CA GLN A 264 -22.53 8.49 14.93
C GLN A 264 -22.83 9.29 16.21
N MET A 265 -22.30 10.50 16.36
CA MET A 265 -22.50 11.35 17.54
C MET A 265 -23.68 12.33 17.37
N TYR A 266 -24.25 12.40 16.19
CA TYR A 266 -25.45 13.18 15.84
C TYR A 266 -26.55 12.26 15.31
#